data_4441c32fc32954fdb4a9f4015a159e90
#
_entry.id   4441c32fc32954fdb4a9f4015a159e90
#
_cell.length_a   1.000
_cell.length_b   1.000
_cell.length_c   1.000
_cell.angle_alpha   90.00
_cell.angle_beta   90.00
_cell.angle_gamma   90.00
#
_symmetry.space_group_name_H-M   'P 1'
#
loop_
_entity.id
_entity.type
_entity.pdbx_description
1 polymer ?
#
loop_
_entity_poly.entity_id
_entity_poly.type
_entity_poly.pdbx_seq_one_letter_code
_entity_poly.pdbx_strand_id
1 'polypeptide(L)'
;MYDFLVVGAGLAGSTIAERLASQLGASVLVIDKRPHVAGNTHDPLSPDGLRYHQYGPHIFHTNAQHVVDYLSAFTEWLPYEHRVLARVDGTLVPIPINRTTINRLYDLDLDADGVARFLEGRAEAIGRIENSEQMILSRVGRELYEKFFRGYTRKQWGLDPSELDATVCGRIPTRTNDDDRYFTDAFQAMPKDGFTSMVSKMLAHPRIEVVTGCDFAWILDRARFNHVIYTGPIDEYFEYKFGKLPYRSLQFEFETRDVAWVQPVGCVNEPDAGVPYTRTTEYKHLTGQQHAKTILSREFPSAEGDPYYPIPRPDNRELYRKYATLAAAQRHVTFVGRLAEYKYFNMDQVVASALVTFDEVARTTAAVAS
;
A
#
# COMPACT_ATOMS: atom_id res chain seq x y z
N MET A 1 33.83 -5.28 -0.51
CA MET A 1 33.40 -4.55 -1.72
C MET A 1 32.20 -5.29 -2.28
N TYR A 2 31.13 -4.60 -2.64
CA TYR A 2 29.91 -5.17 -3.19
C TYR A 2 29.68 -4.64 -4.61
N ASP A 3 29.05 -5.43 -5.46
CA ASP A 3 28.65 -4.96 -6.78
C ASP A 3 27.50 -3.96 -6.65
N PHE A 4 26.54 -4.24 -5.76
CA PHE A 4 25.39 -3.39 -5.54
C PHE A 4 25.15 -3.08 -4.06
N LEU A 5 24.73 -1.84 -3.79
CA LEU A 5 24.08 -1.44 -2.56
C LEU A 5 22.59 -1.26 -2.84
N VAL A 6 21.74 -1.94 -2.09
CA VAL A 6 20.27 -1.75 -2.12
C VAL A 6 19.84 -1.03 -0.84
N VAL A 7 19.27 0.14 -0.99
CA VAL A 7 18.78 0.97 0.12
C VAL A 7 17.29 0.78 0.27
N GLY A 8 16.89 0.11 1.35
CA GLY A 8 15.54 -0.31 1.68
C GLY A 8 15.31 -1.82 1.47
N ALA A 9 14.97 -2.52 2.55
CA ALA A 9 14.65 -3.95 2.58
C ALA A 9 13.13 -4.22 2.48
N GLY A 10 12.37 -3.32 1.85
CA GLY A 10 10.97 -3.52 1.50
C GLY A 10 10.81 -4.35 0.22
N LEU A 11 9.56 -4.53 -0.28
CA LEU A 11 9.29 -5.35 -1.46
C LEU A 11 10.11 -4.96 -2.70
N ALA A 12 10.26 -3.65 -2.98
CA ALA A 12 11.05 -3.20 -4.13
C ALA A 12 12.52 -3.61 -4.02
N GLY A 13 13.18 -3.23 -2.92
CA GLY A 13 14.60 -3.51 -2.72
C GLY A 13 14.89 -5.00 -2.63
N SER A 14 14.05 -5.76 -1.91
CA SER A 14 14.22 -7.21 -1.77
C SER A 14 14.04 -7.95 -3.09
N THR A 15 13.10 -7.51 -3.95
CA THR A 15 12.92 -8.08 -5.29
C THR A 15 14.17 -7.86 -6.15
N ILE A 16 14.71 -6.65 -6.19
CA ILE A 16 15.90 -6.36 -6.98
C ILE A 16 17.12 -7.07 -6.40
N ALA A 17 17.31 -7.05 -5.09
CA ALA A 17 18.47 -7.72 -4.45
C ALA A 17 18.47 -9.21 -4.76
N GLU A 18 17.33 -9.88 -4.67
CA GLU A 18 17.18 -11.29 -5.00
C GLU A 18 17.52 -11.55 -6.48
N ARG A 19 16.97 -10.76 -7.42
CA ARG A 19 17.25 -10.90 -8.84
C ARG A 19 18.73 -10.65 -9.18
N LEU A 20 19.35 -9.61 -8.61
CA LEU A 20 20.78 -9.33 -8.80
C LEU A 20 21.66 -10.49 -8.34
N ALA A 21 21.37 -11.06 -7.18
CA ALA A 21 22.12 -12.16 -6.63
C ALA A 21 21.89 -13.48 -7.39
N SER A 22 20.62 -13.83 -7.67
CA SER A 22 20.24 -15.11 -8.27
C SER A 22 20.50 -15.17 -9.78
N GLN A 23 20.31 -14.06 -10.52
CA GLN A 23 20.39 -14.03 -11.97
C GLN A 23 21.75 -13.53 -12.50
N LEU A 24 22.37 -12.56 -11.82
CA LEU A 24 23.67 -12.01 -12.22
C LEU A 24 24.83 -12.56 -11.38
N GLY A 25 24.56 -13.31 -10.31
CA GLY A 25 25.60 -13.75 -9.38
C GLY A 25 26.32 -12.58 -8.68
N ALA A 26 25.67 -11.41 -8.62
CA ALA A 26 26.24 -10.21 -8.03
C ALA A 26 26.29 -10.29 -6.50
N SER A 27 27.30 -9.66 -5.90
CA SER A 27 27.40 -9.44 -4.46
C SER A 27 26.56 -8.20 -4.07
N VAL A 28 25.60 -8.37 -3.16
CA VAL A 28 24.62 -7.34 -2.81
C VAL A 28 24.65 -7.06 -1.32
N LEU A 29 24.81 -5.79 -0.95
CA LEU A 29 24.54 -5.31 0.40
C LEU A 29 23.17 -4.66 0.43
N VAL A 30 22.28 -5.15 1.27
CA VAL A 30 20.94 -4.55 1.52
C VAL A 30 20.98 -3.86 2.86
N ILE A 31 20.59 -2.60 2.90
CA ILE A 31 20.44 -1.85 4.16
C ILE A 31 19.01 -1.37 4.35
N ASP A 32 18.58 -1.26 5.60
CA ASP A 32 17.32 -0.58 5.95
C ASP A 32 17.50 0.24 7.23
N LYS A 33 16.97 1.46 7.26
CA LYS A 33 17.00 2.32 8.46
C LYS A 33 16.19 1.74 9.63
N ARG A 34 15.16 0.94 9.34
CA ARG A 34 14.37 0.23 10.34
C ARG A 34 15.10 -1.02 10.83
N PRO A 35 14.83 -1.51 12.07
CA PRO A 35 15.51 -2.68 12.63
C PRO A 35 14.95 -4.02 12.09
N HIS A 36 14.25 -4.01 10.97
CA HIS A 36 13.60 -5.19 10.36
C HIS A 36 13.54 -5.08 8.83
N VAL A 37 13.37 -6.20 8.17
CA VAL A 37 13.08 -6.31 6.74
C VAL A 37 11.57 -6.17 6.46
N ALA A 38 11.18 -6.27 5.20
CA ALA A 38 9.82 -6.17 4.66
C ALA A 38 9.22 -4.76 4.61
N GLY A 39 9.94 -3.72 5.06
CA GLY A 39 9.47 -2.33 4.96
C GLY A 39 8.08 -2.16 5.56
N ASN A 40 7.15 -1.55 4.82
CA ASN A 40 5.77 -1.35 5.30
C ASN A 40 4.95 -2.64 5.40
N THR A 41 5.38 -3.75 4.79
CA THR A 41 4.69 -5.04 4.90
C THR A 41 5.15 -5.87 6.11
N HIS A 42 5.99 -5.31 6.98
CA HIS A 42 6.47 -6.00 8.19
C HIS A 42 5.31 -6.41 9.10
N ASP A 43 5.25 -7.70 9.42
CA ASP A 43 4.16 -8.34 10.14
C ASP A 43 4.66 -9.26 11.26
N PRO A 44 5.16 -8.67 12.37
CA PRO A 44 5.70 -9.42 13.50
C PRO A 44 4.63 -10.21 14.27
N LEU A 45 5.09 -11.08 15.16
CA LEU A 45 4.24 -11.71 16.15
C LEU A 45 4.21 -10.86 17.43
N SER A 46 3.03 -10.71 18.01
CA SER A 46 2.88 -10.18 19.36
C SER A 46 3.45 -11.15 20.42
N PRO A 47 3.62 -10.73 21.67
CA PRO A 47 4.02 -11.63 22.76
C PRO A 47 3.08 -12.84 22.95
N ASP A 48 1.80 -12.71 22.57
CA ASP A 48 0.82 -13.80 22.60
C ASP A 48 0.88 -14.69 21.34
N GLY A 49 1.80 -14.45 20.38
CA GLY A 49 1.92 -15.22 19.15
C GLY A 49 0.94 -14.83 18.02
N LEU A 50 0.21 -13.72 18.19
CA LEU A 50 -0.67 -13.19 17.15
C LEU A 50 0.13 -12.36 16.14
N ARG A 51 -0.01 -12.68 14.86
CA ARG A 51 0.57 -11.89 13.78
C ARG A 51 -0.28 -10.64 13.53
N TYR A 52 0.39 -9.51 13.39
CA TYR A 52 -0.25 -8.24 13.03
C TYR A 52 0.64 -7.47 12.06
N HIS A 53 0.05 -6.56 11.26
CA HIS A 53 0.84 -5.72 10.37
C HIS A 53 1.17 -4.40 11.07
N GLN A 54 2.45 -4.18 11.31
CA GLN A 54 2.91 -3.02 12.09
C GLN A 54 2.59 -1.68 11.43
N TYR A 55 2.47 -1.65 10.10
CA TYR A 55 2.26 -0.45 9.31
C TYR A 55 0.92 -0.46 8.56
N GLY A 56 -0.11 -1.05 9.19
CA GLY A 56 -1.46 -1.15 8.64
C GLY A 56 -1.69 -2.38 7.77
N PRO A 57 -2.96 -2.67 7.45
CA PRO A 57 -3.31 -3.89 6.73
C PRO A 57 -2.75 -3.89 5.31
N HIS A 58 -2.04 -4.94 4.97
CA HIS A 58 -1.53 -5.22 3.64
C HIS A 58 -2.16 -6.52 3.14
N ILE A 59 -2.85 -6.46 2.03
CA ILE A 59 -3.50 -7.60 1.38
C ILE A 59 -2.92 -7.72 -0.02
N PHE A 60 -2.42 -8.90 -0.39
CA PHE A 60 -1.88 -9.11 -1.72
C PHE A 60 -3.01 -9.46 -2.70
N HIS A 61 -3.11 -8.68 -3.76
CA HIS A 61 -4.06 -8.89 -4.85
C HIS A 61 -3.44 -8.45 -6.17
N THR A 62 -3.72 -9.15 -7.26
CA THR A 62 -3.18 -8.83 -8.59
C THR A 62 -3.88 -9.60 -9.70
N ASN A 63 -3.80 -9.06 -10.92
CA ASN A 63 -4.07 -9.75 -12.18
C ASN A 63 -2.78 -10.12 -12.94
N ALA A 64 -1.61 -9.80 -12.39
CA ALA A 64 -0.31 -10.00 -13.01
C ALA A 64 0.28 -11.37 -12.63
N GLN A 65 0.02 -12.40 -13.43
CA GLN A 65 0.44 -13.78 -13.16
C GLN A 65 1.96 -13.89 -12.93
N HIS A 66 2.80 -13.17 -13.70
CA HIS A 66 4.25 -13.20 -13.53
C HIS A 66 4.72 -12.73 -12.15
N VAL A 67 3.97 -11.82 -11.49
CA VAL A 67 4.26 -11.39 -10.12
C VAL A 67 3.89 -12.48 -9.12
N VAL A 68 2.76 -13.16 -9.34
CA VAL A 68 2.35 -14.32 -8.52
C VAL A 68 3.40 -15.42 -8.63
N ASP A 69 3.81 -15.78 -9.86
CA ASP A 69 4.80 -16.84 -10.10
C ASP A 69 6.14 -16.53 -9.42
N TYR A 70 6.59 -15.27 -9.53
CA TYR A 70 7.82 -14.84 -8.89
C TYR A 70 7.75 -14.96 -7.34
N LEU A 71 6.72 -14.39 -6.72
CA LEU A 71 6.59 -14.40 -5.26
C LEU A 71 6.29 -15.81 -4.69
N SER A 72 5.64 -16.68 -5.47
CA SER A 72 5.34 -18.06 -5.07
C SER A 72 6.60 -18.93 -4.87
N ALA A 73 7.76 -18.49 -5.37
CA ALA A 73 9.03 -19.13 -5.06
C ALA A 73 9.44 -18.95 -3.57
N PHE A 74 8.85 -17.97 -2.86
CA PHE A 74 9.25 -17.58 -1.51
C PHE A 74 8.14 -17.77 -0.45
N THR A 75 6.93 -18.10 -0.88
CA THR A 75 5.82 -18.34 0.05
C THR A 75 4.79 -19.31 -0.53
N GLU A 76 4.07 -20.01 0.34
CA GLU A 76 2.76 -20.56 0.04
C GLU A 76 1.70 -19.48 0.27
N TRP A 77 0.57 -19.59 -0.40
CA TRP A 77 -0.51 -18.61 -0.32
C TRP A 77 -1.73 -19.17 0.40
N LEU A 78 -2.29 -18.36 1.29
CA LEU A 78 -3.61 -18.58 1.88
C LEU A 78 -4.63 -17.76 1.08
N PRO A 79 -5.58 -18.37 0.38
CA PRO A 79 -6.64 -17.62 -0.31
C PRO A 79 -7.35 -16.69 0.67
N TYR A 80 -7.49 -15.42 0.30
CA TYR A 80 -8.14 -14.42 1.13
C TYR A 80 -8.78 -13.34 0.26
N GLU A 81 -10.11 -13.28 0.28
CA GLU A 81 -10.87 -12.19 -0.36
C GLU A 81 -11.14 -11.10 0.67
N HIS A 82 -10.60 -9.93 0.44
CA HIS A 82 -10.76 -8.82 1.37
C HIS A 82 -12.17 -8.23 1.34
N ARG A 83 -12.81 -8.17 2.50
CA ARG A 83 -14.10 -7.52 2.73
C ARG A 83 -13.92 -6.40 3.74
N VAL A 84 -14.54 -5.26 3.45
CA VAL A 84 -14.51 -4.08 4.29
C VAL A 84 -15.94 -3.66 4.59
N LEU A 85 -16.21 -3.34 5.84
CA LEU A 85 -17.46 -2.68 6.22
C LEU A 85 -17.18 -1.20 6.55
N ALA A 86 -18.17 -0.36 6.38
CA ALA A 86 -18.19 1.01 6.89
C ALA A 86 -19.25 1.15 7.97
N ARG A 87 -18.94 1.86 9.04
CA ARG A 87 -19.93 2.23 10.06
C ARG A 87 -20.59 3.53 9.65
N VAL A 88 -21.82 3.46 9.19
CA VAL A 88 -22.61 4.59 8.73
C VAL A 88 -23.91 4.64 9.52
N ASP A 89 -24.18 5.76 10.16
CA ASP A 89 -25.37 5.96 11.02
C ASP A 89 -25.55 4.83 12.06
N GLY A 90 -24.45 4.34 12.64
CA GLY A 90 -24.42 3.24 13.60
C GLY A 90 -24.54 1.84 12.99
N THR A 91 -24.82 1.72 11.70
CA THR A 91 -25.00 0.46 11.00
C THR A 91 -23.71 0.04 10.25
N LEU A 92 -23.36 -1.24 10.33
CA LEU A 92 -22.25 -1.81 9.51
C LEU A 92 -22.78 -2.22 8.14
N VAL A 93 -22.25 -1.60 7.10
CA VAL A 93 -22.63 -1.86 5.70
C VAL A 93 -21.38 -2.10 4.84
N PRO A 94 -21.48 -2.92 3.77
CA PRO A 94 -20.35 -3.16 2.87
C PRO A 94 -19.82 -1.89 2.20
N ILE A 95 -18.51 -1.84 2.01
CA ILE A 95 -17.84 -0.93 1.09
C ILE A 95 -16.82 -1.75 0.25
N PRO A 96 -16.85 -1.64 -1.09
CA PRO A 96 -17.57 -0.68 -1.95
C PRO A 96 -19.09 -0.71 -1.78
N ILE A 97 -19.74 0.47 -2.00
CA ILE A 97 -21.20 0.58 -2.00
C ILE A 97 -21.79 -0.41 -3.00
N ASN A 98 -22.70 -1.26 -2.54
CA ASN A 98 -23.34 -2.31 -3.32
C ASN A 98 -24.83 -2.45 -2.96
N ARG A 99 -25.54 -3.44 -3.51
CA ARG A 99 -26.95 -3.69 -3.23
C ARG A 99 -27.23 -3.87 -1.74
N THR A 100 -26.40 -4.65 -1.04
CA THR A 100 -26.53 -4.86 0.41
C THR A 100 -26.36 -3.56 1.18
N THR A 101 -25.44 -2.69 0.76
CA THR A 101 -25.23 -1.37 1.38
C THR A 101 -26.49 -0.52 1.29
N ILE A 102 -27.06 -0.40 0.09
CA ILE A 102 -28.26 0.43 -0.15
C ILE A 102 -29.47 -0.15 0.61
N ASN A 103 -29.73 -1.43 0.49
CA ASN A 103 -30.88 -2.06 1.13
C ASN A 103 -30.84 -1.93 2.67
N ARG A 104 -29.67 -2.18 3.28
CA ARG A 104 -29.51 -2.06 4.74
C ARG A 104 -29.58 -0.61 5.24
N LEU A 105 -28.98 0.34 4.52
CA LEU A 105 -28.92 1.72 4.96
C LEU A 105 -30.28 2.43 4.89
N TYR A 106 -31.09 2.05 3.92
CA TYR A 106 -32.40 2.69 3.65
C TYR A 106 -33.62 1.82 3.96
N ASP A 107 -33.40 0.65 4.58
CA ASP A 107 -34.46 -0.33 4.89
C ASP A 107 -35.31 -0.68 3.64
N LEU A 108 -34.60 -1.03 2.53
CA LEU A 108 -35.18 -1.35 1.24
C LEU A 108 -34.91 -2.82 0.87
N ASP A 109 -35.66 -3.33 -0.11
CA ASP A 109 -35.44 -4.64 -0.72
C ASP A 109 -35.39 -4.50 -2.25
N LEU A 110 -34.41 -3.78 -2.76
CA LEU A 110 -34.20 -3.53 -4.17
C LEU A 110 -33.39 -4.68 -4.79
N ASP A 111 -33.77 -5.06 -6.00
CA ASP A 111 -32.93 -5.86 -6.90
C ASP A 111 -31.81 -4.99 -7.54
N ALA A 112 -31.03 -5.57 -8.42
CA ALA A 112 -29.92 -4.88 -9.08
C ALA A 112 -30.39 -3.68 -9.92
N ASP A 113 -31.49 -3.81 -10.64
CA ASP A 113 -32.08 -2.74 -11.45
C ASP A 113 -32.68 -1.64 -10.57
N GLY A 114 -33.30 -2.01 -9.44
CA GLY A 114 -33.79 -1.09 -8.44
C GLY A 114 -32.66 -0.25 -7.84
N VAL A 115 -31.52 -0.87 -7.50
CA VAL A 115 -30.33 -0.16 -7.01
C VAL A 115 -29.75 0.75 -8.09
N ALA A 116 -29.72 0.31 -9.35
CA ALA A 116 -29.24 1.17 -10.46
C ALA A 116 -30.10 2.44 -10.55
N ARG A 117 -31.44 2.32 -10.58
CA ARG A 117 -32.36 3.48 -10.60
C ARG A 117 -32.25 4.33 -9.35
N PHE A 118 -32.05 3.72 -8.18
CA PHE A 118 -31.85 4.43 -6.92
C PHE A 118 -30.60 5.33 -6.96
N LEU A 119 -29.48 4.82 -7.46
CA LEU A 119 -28.21 5.57 -7.60
C LEU A 119 -28.34 6.63 -8.70
N GLU A 120 -28.89 6.29 -9.86
CA GLU A 120 -29.10 7.22 -10.98
C GLU A 120 -29.96 8.42 -10.57
N GLY A 121 -31.02 8.18 -9.82
CA GLY A 121 -31.91 9.26 -9.33
C GLY A 121 -31.25 10.19 -8.30
N ARG A 122 -30.11 9.84 -7.73
CA ARG A 122 -29.35 10.62 -6.76
C ARG A 122 -28.07 11.24 -7.33
N ALA A 123 -27.54 10.64 -8.41
CA ALA A 123 -26.33 11.09 -9.08
C ALA A 123 -26.49 12.55 -9.55
N GLU A 124 -25.44 13.36 -9.35
CA GLU A 124 -25.40 14.73 -9.85
C GLU A 124 -24.89 14.75 -11.29
N ALA A 125 -25.58 15.47 -12.17
CA ALA A 125 -25.14 15.65 -13.58
C ALA A 125 -23.93 16.58 -13.64
N ILE A 126 -22.74 16.01 -13.80
CA ILE A 126 -21.46 16.72 -13.87
C ILE A 126 -20.86 16.53 -15.25
N GLY A 127 -20.73 17.63 -16.00
CA GLY A 127 -20.28 17.57 -17.39
C GLY A 127 -18.80 17.18 -17.55
N ARG A 128 -17.92 17.67 -16.66
CA ARG A 128 -16.49 17.33 -16.63
C ARG A 128 -16.06 17.05 -15.18
N ILE A 129 -15.49 15.88 -14.96
CA ILE A 129 -14.99 15.47 -13.66
C ILE A 129 -13.54 15.93 -13.53
N GLU A 130 -13.24 16.78 -12.55
CA GLU A 130 -11.93 17.37 -12.31
C GLU A 130 -11.31 16.91 -10.97
N ASN A 131 -12.13 16.46 -10.03
CA ASN A 131 -11.69 16.08 -8.68
C ASN A 131 -12.48 14.90 -8.10
N SER A 132 -12.06 14.42 -6.93
CA SER A 132 -12.66 13.28 -6.25
C SER A 132 -14.09 13.53 -5.77
N GLU A 133 -14.44 14.76 -5.37
CA GLU A 133 -15.82 15.09 -4.97
C GLU A 133 -16.76 14.89 -6.17
N GLN A 134 -16.46 15.54 -7.29
CA GLN A 134 -17.26 15.44 -8.50
C GLN A 134 -17.37 13.99 -9.01
N MET A 135 -16.29 13.21 -8.91
CA MET A 135 -16.30 11.80 -9.28
C MET A 135 -17.32 11.01 -8.47
N ILE A 136 -17.40 11.22 -7.17
CA ILE A 136 -18.33 10.46 -6.31
C ILE A 136 -19.77 11.02 -6.45
N LEU A 137 -19.94 12.32 -6.49
CA LEU A 137 -21.26 12.94 -6.70
C LEU A 137 -21.94 12.47 -7.98
N SER A 138 -21.16 12.31 -9.06
CA SER A 138 -21.67 11.79 -10.34
C SER A 138 -22.07 10.31 -10.30
N ARG A 139 -21.68 9.56 -9.26
CA ARG A 139 -21.99 8.13 -9.13
C ARG A 139 -23.07 7.81 -8.12
N VAL A 140 -23.03 8.49 -6.96
CA VAL A 140 -23.86 8.11 -5.82
C VAL A 140 -24.66 9.29 -5.22
N GLY A 141 -24.38 10.51 -5.65
CA GLY A 141 -25.04 11.74 -5.18
C GLY A 141 -24.55 12.22 -3.80
N ARG A 142 -25.11 13.36 -3.38
CA ARG A 142 -24.63 14.14 -2.21
C ARG A 142 -24.72 13.36 -0.89
N GLU A 143 -25.83 12.71 -0.63
CA GLU A 143 -26.05 12.03 0.65
C GLU A 143 -25.04 10.91 0.90
N LEU A 144 -24.85 10.00 -0.07
CA LEU A 144 -23.88 8.91 0.06
C LEU A 144 -22.43 9.42 0.04
N TYR A 145 -22.16 10.50 -0.70
CA TYR A 145 -20.85 11.17 -0.65
C TYR A 145 -20.54 11.66 0.77
N GLU A 146 -21.45 12.37 1.42
CA GLU A 146 -21.27 12.88 2.79
C GLU A 146 -21.11 11.73 3.80
N LYS A 147 -21.91 10.65 3.66
CA LYS A 147 -21.91 9.53 4.59
C LYS A 147 -20.67 8.64 4.51
N PHE A 148 -20.12 8.41 3.31
CA PHE A 148 -19.06 7.43 3.11
C PHE A 148 -17.69 8.02 2.76
N PHE A 149 -17.64 9.13 2.03
CA PHE A 149 -16.41 9.58 1.40
C PHE A 149 -15.81 10.84 2.01
N ARG A 150 -16.59 11.87 2.24
CA ARG A 150 -16.08 13.18 2.62
C ARG A 150 -15.31 13.17 3.93
N GLY A 151 -15.93 12.67 4.99
CA GLY A 151 -15.29 12.60 6.32
C GLY A 151 -14.08 11.68 6.33
N TYR A 152 -14.21 10.51 5.71
CA TYR A 152 -13.10 9.57 5.58
C TYR A 152 -11.91 10.17 4.81
N THR A 153 -12.17 10.79 3.65
CA THR A 153 -11.14 11.38 2.80
C THR A 153 -10.43 12.54 3.48
N ARG A 154 -11.17 13.40 4.19
CA ARG A 154 -10.58 14.50 4.98
C ARG A 154 -9.63 13.97 6.05
N LYS A 155 -10.01 12.92 6.77
CA LYS A 155 -9.11 12.26 7.75
C LYS A 155 -7.89 11.69 7.06
N GLN A 156 -8.08 10.87 6.03
CA GLN A 156 -7.00 10.16 5.35
C GLN A 156 -5.99 11.10 4.70
N TRP A 157 -6.46 12.13 4.01
CA TRP A 157 -5.61 12.99 3.18
C TRP A 157 -5.30 14.35 3.81
N GLY A 158 -6.05 14.77 4.84
CA GLY A 158 -5.95 16.12 5.39
C GLY A 158 -6.45 17.21 4.43
N LEU A 159 -7.16 16.82 3.38
CA LEU A 159 -7.66 17.66 2.29
C LEU A 159 -9.12 17.33 2.01
N ASP A 160 -9.87 18.31 1.49
CA ASP A 160 -11.23 18.06 1.00
C ASP A 160 -11.16 17.23 -0.30
N PRO A 161 -12.12 16.33 -0.58
CA PRO A 161 -12.16 15.59 -1.84
C PRO A 161 -12.15 16.49 -3.09
N SER A 162 -12.61 17.72 -3.01
CA SER A 162 -12.55 18.72 -4.09
C SER A 162 -11.13 19.18 -4.43
N GLU A 163 -10.16 18.97 -3.53
CA GLU A 163 -8.75 19.34 -3.71
C GLU A 163 -7.88 18.17 -4.21
N LEU A 164 -8.45 16.98 -4.33
CA LEU A 164 -7.78 15.76 -4.69
C LEU A 164 -8.11 15.32 -6.12
N ASP A 165 -7.14 14.68 -6.78
CA ASP A 165 -7.33 14.07 -8.09
C ASP A 165 -8.54 13.11 -8.09
N ALA A 166 -9.31 13.10 -9.16
CA ALA A 166 -10.51 12.27 -9.31
C ALA A 166 -10.26 10.78 -9.07
N THR A 167 -9.04 10.31 -9.33
CA THR A 167 -8.64 8.90 -9.15
C THR A 167 -8.56 8.47 -7.69
N VAL A 168 -8.43 9.39 -6.73
CA VAL A 168 -8.30 9.05 -5.30
C VAL A 168 -9.54 8.33 -4.78
N CYS A 169 -10.72 8.90 -4.97
CA CYS A 169 -11.98 8.25 -4.61
C CYS A 169 -12.52 7.38 -5.76
N GLY A 170 -12.22 7.73 -7.00
CA GLY A 170 -12.69 7.04 -8.19
C GLY A 170 -12.27 5.58 -8.32
N ARG A 171 -11.21 5.16 -7.63
CA ARG A 171 -10.73 3.76 -7.58
C ARG A 171 -11.69 2.82 -6.83
N ILE A 172 -12.54 3.34 -5.97
CA ILE A 172 -13.54 2.54 -5.26
C ILE A 172 -14.77 2.40 -6.16
N PRO A 173 -15.12 1.19 -6.63
CA PRO A 173 -16.28 1.01 -7.49
C PRO A 173 -17.59 1.22 -6.74
N THR A 174 -18.67 1.43 -7.48
CA THR A 174 -20.05 1.33 -7.00
C THR A 174 -20.70 0.18 -7.74
N ARG A 175 -21.42 -0.68 -7.05
CA ARG A 175 -22.00 -1.92 -7.61
C ARG A 175 -23.50 -1.96 -7.41
N THR A 176 -24.19 -2.62 -8.33
CA THR A 176 -25.64 -2.86 -8.22
C THR A 176 -25.98 -4.26 -7.74
N ASN A 177 -25.00 -5.18 -7.75
CA ASN A 177 -25.11 -6.53 -7.20
C ASN A 177 -24.71 -6.57 -5.71
N ASP A 178 -24.63 -7.75 -5.13
CA ASP A 178 -24.27 -8.01 -3.73
C ASP A 178 -22.80 -8.43 -3.52
N ASP A 179 -21.94 -8.30 -4.54
CA ASP A 179 -20.51 -8.58 -4.40
C ASP A 179 -19.87 -7.59 -3.41
N ASP A 180 -19.51 -8.08 -2.23
CA ASP A 180 -18.94 -7.32 -1.11
C ASP A 180 -17.41 -7.38 -1.07
N ARG A 181 -16.75 -8.03 -2.03
CA ARG A 181 -15.30 -8.08 -2.11
C ARG A 181 -14.74 -6.68 -2.38
N TYR A 182 -13.72 -6.31 -1.64
CA TYR A 182 -13.08 -4.99 -1.81
C TYR A 182 -12.30 -4.91 -3.14
N PHE A 183 -11.62 -6.00 -3.51
CA PHE A 183 -10.90 -6.15 -4.78
C PHE A 183 -11.65 -7.11 -5.71
N THR A 184 -11.38 -6.99 -7.01
CA THR A 184 -11.93 -7.87 -8.06
C THR A 184 -10.84 -8.62 -8.83
N ASP A 185 -9.59 -8.49 -8.39
CA ASP A 185 -8.45 -9.16 -9.00
C ASP A 185 -8.61 -10.68 -8.92
N ALA A 186 -8.11 -11.37 -9.96
CA ALA A 186 -8.23 -12.82 -10.05
C ALA A 186 -7.43 -13.55 -8.97
N PHE A 187 -6.31 -12.99 -8.54
CA PHE A 187 -5.51 -13.52 -7.45
C PHE A 187 -5.62 -12.61 -6.23
N GLN A 188 -6.10 -13.16 -5.11
CA GLN A 188 -6.19 -12.48 -3.82
C GLN A 188 -5.79 -13.48 -2.73
N ALA A 189 -4.72 -13.18 -1.99
CA ALA A 189 -4.20 -14.10 -1.01
C ALA A 189 -3.29 -13.40 0.02
N MET A 190 -3.00 -14.10 1.11
CA MET A 190 -2.01 -13.70 2.11
C MET A 190 -0.85 -14.70 2.10
N PRO A 191 0.40 -14.26 2.30
CA PRO A 191 1.52 -15.19 2.53
C PRO A 191 1.25 -16.04 3.77
N LYS A 192 1.35 -17.36 3.67
CA LYS A 192 1.02 -18.30 4.75
C LYS A 192 1.78 -18.01 6.04
N ASP A 193 3.07 -17.72 5.93
CA ASP A 193 3.95 -17.43 7.07
C ASP A 193 4.18 -15.92 7.27
N GLY A 194 3.38 -15.08 6.58
CA GLY A 194 3.46 -13.63 6.60
C GLY A 194 4.46 -13.03 5.61
N PHE A 195 4.33 -11.73 5.40
CA PHE A 195 5.17 -10.97 4.47
C PHE A 195 6.63 -10.90 4.93
N THR A 196 6.88 -10.75 6.22
CA THR A 196 8.25 -10.70 6.76
C THR A 196 9.01 -12.00 6.48
N SER A 197 8.34 -13.14 6.63
CA SER A 197 8.92 -14.44 6.30
C SER A 197 9.19 -14.58 4.79
N MET A 198 8.26 -14.18 3.94
CA MET A 198 8.42 -14.17 2.49
C MET A 198 9.64 -13.33 2.08
N VAL A 199 9.73 -12.09 2.55
CA VAL A 199 10.86 -11.18 2.25
C VAL A 199 12.18 -11.74 2.80
N SER A 200 12.18 -12.33 4.00
CA SER A 200 13.38 -12.96 4.57
C SER A 200 13.88 -14.10 3.69
N LYS A 201 12.98 -14.90 3.10
CA LYS A 201 13.35 -15.97 2.14
C LYS A 201 13.92 -15.39 0.82
N MET A 202 13.39 -14.26 0.33
CA MET A 202 13.95 -13.56 -0.83
C MET A 202 15.39 -13.11 -0.57
N LEU A 203 15.67 -12.64 0.65
CA LEU A 203 16.98 -12.13 1.05
C LEU A 203 17.96 -13.22 1.53
N ALA A 204 17.52 -14.47 1.66
CA ALA A 204 18.33 -15.58 2.17
C ALA A 204 19.28 -16.20 1.11
N HIS A 205 19.82 -15.38 0.22
CA HIS A 205 20.77 -15.82 -0.80
C HIS A 205 22.22 -15.61 -0.30
N PRO A 206 23.19 -16.55 -0.56
CA PRO A 206 24.56 -16.46 -0.04
C PRO A 206 25.34 -15.21 -0.50
N ARG A 207 24.91 -14.55 -1.57
CA ARG A 207 25.50 -13.32 -2.09
C ARG A 207 24.81 -12.05 -1.62
N ILE A 208 23.82 -12.16 -0.74
CA ILE A 208 23.13 -11.03 -0.14
C ILE A 208 23.54 -10.92 1.33
N GLU A 209 24.05 -9.77 1.70
CA GLU A 209 24.24 -9.39 3.09
C GLU A 209 23.18 -8.34 3.47
N VAL A 210 22.54 -8.49 4.63
CA VAL A 210 21.48 -7.59 5.09
C VAL A 210 21.90 -6.91 6.40
N VAL A 211 21.84 -5.59 6.43
CA VAL A 211 22.14 -4.78 7.63
C VAL A 211 20.94 -3.88 7.92
N THR A 212 20.19 -4.20 8.97
CA THR A 212 19.06 -3.39 9.44
C THR A 212 19.50 -2.39 10.51
N GLY A 213 18.68 -1.35 10.77
CA GLY A 213 19.07 -0.24 11.66
C GLY A 213 20.21 0.61 11.08
N CYS A 214 20.38 0.61 9.75
CA CYS A 214 21.47 1.27 9.06
C CYS A 214 20.94 2.35 8.12
N ASP A 215 21.33 3.59 8.35
CA ASP A 215 21.02 4.72 7.48
C ASP A 215 21.95 4.76 6.26
N PHE A 216 21.41 5.27 5.13
CA PHE A 216 22.17 5.38 3.89
C PHE A 216 23.41 6.26 4.03
N ALA A 217 23.29 7.41 4.70
CA ALA A 217 24.42 8.31 4.90
C ALA A 217 25.55 7.65 5.70
N TRP A 218 25.21 6.79 6.66
CA TRP A 218 26.20 6.08 7.47
C TRP A 218 27.02 5.06 6.69
N ILE A 219 26.45 4.38 5.68
CA ILE A 219 27.11 3.31 4.92
C ILE A 219 28.04 3.84 3.85
N LEU A 220 27.85 5.07 3.35
CA LEU A 220 28.64 5.67 2.28
C LEU A 220 30.16 5.68 2.57
N ASP A 221 30.52 5.91 3.85
CA ASP A 221 31.92 5.95 4.28
C ASP A 221 32.49 4.60 4.69
N ARG A 222 31.66 3.55 4.79
CA ARG A 222 32.01 2.25 5.40
C ARG A 222 32.01 1.07 4.43
N ALA A 223 31.34 1.20 3.30
CA ALA A 223 31.30 0.18 2.27
C ALA A 223 31.70 0.74 0.90
N ARG A 224 32.14 -0.16 0.01
CA ARG A 224 32.40 0.17 -1.40
C ARG A 224 31.47 -0.67 -2.27
N PHE A 225 30.82 -0.03 -3.22
CA PHE A 225 29.85 -0.61 -4.15
C PHE A 225 29.96 0.11 -5.50
N ASN A 226 29.59 -0.60 -6.59
CA ASN A 226 29.69 -0.04 -7.93
C ASN A 226 28.39 0.67 -8.35
N HIS A 227 27.23 0.22 -7.83
CA HIS A 227 25.93 0.78 -8.16
C HIS A 227 25.00 0.77 -6.95
N VAL A 228 24.13 1.77 -6.84
CA VAL A 228 23.14 1.93 -5.78
C VAL A 228 21.74 1.73 -6.35
N ILE A 229 20.93 0.89 -5.72
CA ILE A 229 19.49 0.81 -5.90
C ILE A 229 18.84 1.53 -4.72
N TYR A 230 18.19 2.66 -4.97
CA TYR A 230 17.62 3.49 -3.92
C TYR A 230 16.09 3.41 -3.92
N THR A 231 15.49 2.97 -2.80
CA THR A 231 14.04 2.83 -2.66
C THR A 231 13.40 3.81 -1.66
N GLY A 232 14.21 4.65 -1.03
CA GLY A 232 13.78 5.68 -0.10
C GLY A 232 13.15 6.90 -0.79
N PRO A 233 12.75 7.92 -0.02
CA PRO A 233 12.23 9.16 -0.59
C PRO A 233 13.25 9.85 -1.49
N ILE A 234 12.86 10.17 -2.72
CA ILE A 234 13.77 10.77 -3.70
C ILE A 234 14.25 12.16 -3.29
N ASP A 235 13.40 12.94 -2.65
CA ASP A 235 13.73 14.27 -2.13
C ASP A 235 14.75 14.22 -0.98
N GLU A 236 14.69 13.19 -0.13
CA GLU A 236 15.68 12.94 0.93
C GLU A 236 17.06 12.62 0.33
N TYR A 237 17.10 11.80 -0.73
CA TYR A 237 18.35 11.50 -1.45
C TYR A 237 19.06 12.79 -1.96
N PHE A 238 18.29 13.76 -2.43
CA PHE A 238 18.79 15.04 -2.92
C PHE A 238 18.76 16.15 -1.87
N GLU A 239 18.76 15.79 -0.57
CA GLU A 239 18.84 16.74 0.57
C GLU A 239 17.77 17.84 0.47
N TYR A 240 16.58 17.48 -0.02
CA TYR A 240 15.43 18.38 -0.16
C TYR A 240 15.71 19.64 -1.02
N LYS A 241 16.58 19.55 -2.01
CA LYS A 241 17.05 20.67 -2.85
C LYS A 241 15.94 21.55 -3.42
N PHE A 242 14.78 20.98 -3.72
CA PHE A 242 13.61 21.71 -4.25
C PHE A 242 12.48 21.81 -3.23
N GLY A 243 12.72 21.45 -1.97
CA GLY A 243 11.73 21.34 -0.91
C GLY A 243 11.22 19.90 -0.75
N LYS A 244 10.55 19.64 0.39
CA LYS A 244 10.02 18.31 0.71
C LYS A 244 8.84 17.96 -0.19
N LEU A 245 8.82 16.74 -0.68
CA LEU A 245 7.65 16.15 -1.32
C LEU A 245 6.58 15.85 -0.26
N PRO A 246 5.32 16.29 -0.46
CA PRO A 246 4.27 16.02 0.51
C PRO A 246 3.85 14.55 0.54
N TYR A 247 3.84 13.98 1.75
CA TYR A 247 3.34 12.63 2.01
C TYR A 247 2.28 12.67 3.11
N ARG A 248 1.42 11.64 3.14
CA ARG A 248 0.66 11.30 4.34
C ARG A 248 1.39 10.23 5.11
N SER A 249 1.36 10.38 6.41
CA SER A 249 1.84 9.42 7.39
C SER A 249 0.68 8.74 8.11
N LEU A 250 0.97 7.66 8.81
CA LEU A 250 0.01 6.91 9.62
C LEU A 250 0.60 6.63 11.00
N GLN A 251 -0.23 6.74 12.01
CA GLN A 251 0.04 6.26 13.37
C GLN A 251 -0.94 5.13 13.69
N PHE A 252 -0.47 4.14 14.44
CA PHE A 252 -1.27 2.98 14.78
C PHE A 252 -1.31 2.79 16.29
N GLU A 253 -2.51 2.56 16.81
CA GLU A 253 -2.71 2.06 18.16
C GLU A 253 -3.10 0.59 18.08
N PHE A 254 -2.37 -0.26 18.80
CA PHE A 254 -2.63 -1.69 18.84
C PHE A 254 -3.22 -2.08 20.19
N GLU A 255 -4.21 -2.95 20.17
CA GLU A 255 -4.90 -3.44 21.36
C GLU A 255 -5.13 -4.95 21.24
N THR A 256 -4.62 -5.70 22.23
CA THR A 256 -4.96 -7.13 22.38
C THR A 256 -6.21 -7.27 23.22
N ARG A 257 -7.16 -8.08 22.78
CA ARG A 257 -8.43 -8.39 23.47
C ARG A 257 -8.50 -9.88 23.84
N ASP A 258 -8.97 -10.17 25.06
CA ASP A 258 -9.19 -11.53 25.56
C ASP A 258 -10.53 -12.12 25.07
N VAL A 259 -10.77 -12.00 23.77
CA VAL A 259 -11.93 -12.55 23.05
C VAL A 259 -11.49 -13.08 21.71
N ALA A 260 -12.21 -14.08 21.19
CA ALA A 260 -11.83 -14.70 19.91
C ALA A 260 -11.99 -13.73 18.73
N TRP A 261 -13.06 -12.95 18.71
CA TRP A 261 -13.38 -11.99 17.62
C TRP A 261 -14.06 -10.75 18.17
N VAL A 262 -13.77 -9.58 17.57
CA VAL A 262 -14.37 -8.29 17.92
C VAL A 262 -15.23 -7.77 16.78
N GLN A 263 -14.83 -7.99 15.54
CA GLN A 263 -15.56 -7.50 14.36
C GLN A 263 -15.80 -8.61 13.35
N PRO A 264 -16.81 -8.47 12.47
CA PRO A 264 -17.19 -9.57 11.56
C PRO A 264 -16.28 -9.72 10.34
N VAL A 265 -15.41 -8.73 10.06
CA VAL A 265 -14.49 -8.71 8.91
C VAL A 265 -13.13 -8.13 9.31
N GLY A 266 -12.14 -8.28 8.45
CA GLY A 266 -10.77 -7.80 8.70
C GLY A 266 -10.67 -6.29 8.91
N CYS A 267 -11.43 -5.47 8.16
CA CYS A 267 -11.39 -4.01 8.26
C CYS A 267 -12.78 -3.40 8.40
N VAL A 268 -12.93 -2.47 9.35
CA VAL A 268 -14.11 -1.62 9.49
C VAL A 268 -13.68 -0.16 9.36
N ASN A 269 -14.18 0.52 8.33
CA ASN A 269 -13.96 1.94 8.11
C ASN A 269 -14.90 2.78 8.97
N GLU A 270 -14.40 3.90 9.45
CA GLU A 270 -15.14 4.91 10.22
C GLU A 270 -15.19 6.23 9.41
N PRO A 271 -16.18 6.42 8.55
CA PRO A 271 -16.28 7.64 7.75
C PRO A 271 -16.71 8.87 8.53
N ASP A 272 -17.35 8.71 9.70
CA ASP A 272 -17.78 9.81 10.54
C ASP A 272 -16.59 10.71 10.93
N ALA A 273 -16.73 12.02 10.71
CA ALA A 273 -15.73 13.03 11.04
C ALA A 273 -15.50 13.18 12.56
N GLY A 274 -16.47 12.79 13.39
CA GLY A 274 -16.37 12.79 14.86
C GLY A 274 -15.49 11.66 15.40
N VAL A 275 -15.19 10.64 14.60
CA VAL A 275 -14.28 9.53 14.96
C VAL A 275 -12.86 9.88 14.48
N PRO A 276 -11.85 9.93 15.37
CA PRO A 276 -10.52 10.45 15.03
C PRO A 276 -9.68 9.53 14.14
N TYR A 277 -9.98 8.24 14.07
CA TYR A 277 -9.27 7.26 13.22
C TYR A 277 -10.09 6.93 11.97
N THR A 278 -9.43 6.40 10.95
CA THR A 278 -10.07 6.05 9.67
C THR A 278 -10.63 4.65 9.64
N ARG A 279 -9.98 3.72 10.34
CA ARG A 279 -10.41 2.32 10.36
C ARG A 279 -9.93 1.57 11.58
N THR A 280 -10.59 0.45 11.84
CA THR A 280 -10.08 -0.61 12.72
C THR A 280 -9.75 -1.85 11.89
N THR A 281 -8.67 -2.53 12.23
CA THR A 281 -8.27 -3.81 11.60
C THR A 281 -8.15 -4.90 12.64
N GLU A 282 -8.81 -6.04 12.40
CA GLU A 282 -8.65 -7.28 13.18
C GLU A 282 -7.85 -8.30 12.36
N TYR A 283 -6.60 -8.51 12.74
CA TYR A 283 -5.61 -9.17 11.89
C TYR A 283 -5.84 -10.67 11.72
N LYS A 284 -6.52 -11.36 12.65
CA LYS A 284 -6.80 -12.80 12.51
C LYS A 284 -7.62 -13.13 11.26
N HIS A 285 -8.50 -12.21 10.82
CA HIS A 285 -9.20 -12.38 9.55
C HIS A 285 -8.25 -12.45 8.33
N LEU A 286 -7.15 -11.69 8.40
CA LEU A 286 -6.15 -11.63 7.33
C LEU A 286 -5.19 -12.83 7.39
N THR A 287 -4.75 -13.18 8.60
CA THR A 287 -3.71 -14.18 8.83
C THR A 287 -4.23 -15.62 8.93
N GLY A 288 -5.54 -15.79 9.08
CA GLY A 288 -6.17 -17.10 9.26
C GLY A 288 -5.85 -17.77 10.61
N GLN A 289 -5.19 -17.07 11.53
CA GLN A 289 -4.81 -17.64 12.82
C GLN A 289 -6.04 -17.98 13.68
N GLN A 290 -6.01 -19.15 14.32
CA GLN A 290 -6.96 -19.54 15.33
C GLN A 290 -6.36 -19.29 16.71
N HIS A 291 -6.98 -18.40 17.49
CA HIS A 291 -6.48 -17.99 18.80
C HIS A 291 -7.62 -17.50 19.70
N ALA A 292 -7.53 -17.75 21.01
CA ALA A 292 -8.54 -17.30 21.98
C ALA A 292 -8.59 -15.76 22.14
N LYS A 293 -7.44 -15.10 21.93
CA LYS A 293 -7.32 -13.64 21.90
C LYS A 293 -7.33 -13.13 20.47
N THR A 294 -7.54 -11.84 20.31
CA THR A 294 -7.38 -11.12 19.02
C THR A 294 -6.61 -9.83 19.20
N ILE A 295 -6.00 -9.34 18.10
CA ILE A 295 -5.32 -8.04 18.08
C ILE A 295 -5.99 -7.12 17.07
N LEU A 296 -6.26 -5.90 17.52
CA LEU A 296 -6.86 -4.83 16.74
C LEU A 296 -5.86 -3.70 16.56
N SER A 297 -5.94 -3.00 15.44
CA SER A 297 -5.35 -1.67 15.32
C SER A 297 -6.38 -0.61 14.99
N ARG A 298 -6.11 0.64 15.44
CA ARG A 298 -6.76 1.85 14.95
C ARG A 298 -5.76 2.64 14.14
N GLU A 299 -6.17 3.16 12.99
CA GLU A 299 -5.32 3.89 12.05
C GLU A 299 -5.63 5.39 12.10
N PHE A 300 -4.63 6.18 12.49
CA PHE A 300 -4.71 7.64 12.60
C PHE A 300 -3.83 8.28 11.52
N PRO A 301 -4.41 8.89 10.47
CA PRO A 301 -3.63 9.61 9.47
C PRO A 301 -3.02 10.89 10.02
N SER A 302 -1.77 11.16 9.62
CA SER A 302 -1.00 12.30 10.06
C SER A 302 -0.35 13.01 8.87
N ALA A 303 -0.05 14.30 9.02
CA ALA A 303 0.81 15.04 8.10
C ALA A 303 2.29 14.85 8.41
N GLU A 304 2.63 14.37 9.61
CA GLU A 304 3.98 14.21 10.10
C GLU A 304 4.28 12.74 10.40
N GLY A 305 5.53 12.34 10.22
CA GLY A 305 6.02 10.98 10.46
C GLY A 305 6.63 10.36 9.20
N ASP A 306 6.77 9.03 9.22
CA ASP A 306 7.27 8.27 8.07
C ASP A 306 6.35 8.44 6.85
N PRO A 307 6.90 8.53 5.63
CA PRO A 307 6.10 8.68 4.42
C PRO A 307 5.43 7.35 4.03
N TYR A 308 4.08 7.35 3.97
CA TYR A 308 3.29 6.19 3.52
C TYR A 308 2.70 6.40 2.14
N TYR A 309 2.05 7.55 1.94
CA TYR A 309 1.31 7.83 0.71
C TYR A 309 1.74 9.16 0.10
N PRO A 310 2.26 9.16 -1.15
CA PRO A 310 2.38 10.39 -1.93
C PRO A 310 1.01 11.06 -2.07
N ILE A 311 0.94 12.38 -1.90
CA ILE A 311 -0.32 13.12 -2.06
C ILE A 311 -0.51 13.43 -3.55
N PRO A 312 -1.55 12.85 -4.22
CA PRO A 312 -1.72 12.97 -5.66
C PRO A 312 -2.36 14.33 -6.04
N ARG A 313 -1.51 15.34 -6.21
CA ARG A 313 -1.87 16.69 -6.67
C ARG A 313 -0.99 17.10 -7.86
N PRO A 314 -1.48 17.96 -8.77
CA PRO A 314 -0.70 18.48 -9.89
C PRO A 314 0.63 19.14 -9.47
N ASP A 315 0.60 19.99 -8.45
CA ASP A 315 1.77 20.71 -7.94
C ASP A 315 2.84 19.75 -7.40
N ASN A 316 2.42 18.69 -6.71
CA ASN A 316 3.33 17.70 -6.16
C ASN A 316 3.98 16.87 -7.27
N ARG A 317 3.24 16.58 -8.36
CA ARG A 317 3.80 15.93 -9.55
C ARG A 317 4.83 16.82 -10.26
N GLU A 318 4.61 18.14 -10.29
CA GLU A 318 5.59 19.07 -10.84
C GLU A 318 6.86 19.14 -9.99
N LEU A 319 6.72 19.20 -8.67
CA LEU A 319 7.86 19.14 -7.75
C LEU A 319 8.64 17.82 -7.92
N TYR A 320 7.95 16.69 -8.00
CA TYR A 320 8.59 15.39 -8.25
C TYR A 320 9.35 15.37 -9.59
N ARG A 321 8.83 15.95 -10.67
CA ARG A 321 9.55 16.02 -11.98
C ARG A 321 10.91 16.68 -11.87
N LYS A 322 11.09 17.67 -10.99
CA LYS A 322 12.39 18.30 -10.75
C LYS A 322 13.38 17.31 -10.16
N TYR A 323 12.94 16.49 -9.19
CA TYR A 323 13.76 15.42 -8.63
C TYR A 323 14.02 14.29 -9.62
N ALA A 324 13.02 13.88 -10.38
CA ALA A 324 13.18 12.87 -11.42
C ALA A 324 14.22 13.28 -12.49
N THR A 325 14.32 14.56 -12.82
CA THR A 325 15.35 15.09 -13.71
C THR A 325 16.75 14.95 -13.11
N LEU A 326 16.91 15.20 -11.81
CA LEU A 326 18.18 14.98 -11.12
C LEU A 326 18.52 13.49 -11.05
N ALA A 327 17.53 12.64 -10.78
CA ALA A 327 17.69 11.19 -10.70
C ALA A 327 18.16 10.60 -12.06
N ALA A 328 17.56 11.05 -13.17
CA ALA A 328 17.95 10.60 -14.51
C ALA A 328 19.40 10.96 -14.89
N ALA A 329 20.00 11.95 -14.24
CA ALA A 329 21.40 12.34 -14.44
C ALA A 329 22.39 11.48 -13.62
N GLN A 330 21.91 10.66 -12.67
CA GLN A 330 22.76 9.78 -11.85
C GLN A 330 23.17 8.54 -12.63
N ARG A 331 24.48 8.35 -12.84
CA ARG A 331 25.00 7.21 -13.61
C ARG A 331 25.12 5.91 -12.82
N HIS A 332 25.25 6.00 -11.48
CA HIS A 332 25.50 4.88 -10.58
C HIS A 332 24.41 4.69 -9.54
N VAL A 333 23.24 5.27 -9.77
CA VAL A 333 22.10 5.14 -8.88
C VAL A 333 20.83 4.91 -9.70
N THR A 334 20.08 3.90 -9.31
CA THR A 334 18.76 3.59 -9.85
C THR A 334 17.71 3.82 -8.76
N PHE A 335 16.68 4.59 -9.07
CA PHE A 335 15.56 4.89 -8.17
C PHE A 335 14.37 4.01 -8.52
N VAL A 336 13.81 3.30 -7.53
CA VAL A 336 12.68 2.38 -7.74
C VAL A 336 11.82 2.26 -6.50
N GLY A 337 10.53 2.05 -6.70
CA GLY A 337 9.57 1.84 -5.62
C GLY A 337 8.77 3.08 -5.24
N ARG A 338 7.78 2.90 -4.37
CA ARG A 338 6.74 3.88 -4.06
C ARG A 338 7.28 5.28 -3.71
N LEU A 339 8.31 5.34 -2.87
CA LEU A 339 8.85 6.61 -2.37
C LEU A 339 9.81 7.25 -3.38
N ALA A 340 10.66 6.45 -4.00
CA ALA A 340 11.63 6.92 -4.99
C ALA A 340 10.95 7.40 -6.29
N GLU A 341 9.83 6.78 -6.68
CA GLU A 341 9.05 7.16 -7.87
C GLU A 341 7.89 8.10 -7.57
N TYR A 342 7.67 8.45 -6.29
CA TYR A 342 6.54 9.28 -5.84
C TYR A 342 5.20 8.81 -6.42
N LYS A 343 4.97 7.49 -6.41
CA LYS A 343 3.76 6.87 -6.97
C LYS A 343 2.98 6.09 -5.92
N TYR A 344 1.67 6.15 -6.02
CA TYR A 344 0.77 5.36 -5.19
C TYR A 344 0.63 3.95 -5.77
N PHE A 345 1.63 3.11 -5.54
CA PHE A 345 1.65 1.72 -5.99
C PHE A 345 0.99 0.77 -4.99
N ASN A 346 0.25 -0.22 -5.49
CA ASN A 346 -0.07 -1.43 -4.76
C ASN A 346 1.17 -2.35 -4.69
N MET A 347 1.12 -3.38 -3.85
CA MET A 347 2.27 -4.28 -3.64
C MET A 347 2.72 -4.99 -4.92
N ASP A 348 1.78 -5.47 -5.72
CA ASP A 348 2.04 -6.12 -7.00
C ASP A 348 2.72 -5.17 -8.00
N GLN A 349 2.29 -3.92 -8.06
CA GLN A 349 2.89 -2.89 -8.90
C GLN A 349 4.31 -2.54 -8.44
N VAL A 350 4.57 -2.55 -7.14
CA VAL A 350 5.94 -2.37 -6.60
C VAL A 350 6.85 -3.51 -7.06
N VAL A 351 6.39 -4.76 -6.95
CA VAL A 351 7.17 -5.93 -7.38
C VAL A 351 7.36 -5.93 -8.90
N ALA A 352 6.30 -5.65 -9.67
CA ALA A 352 6.40 -5.56 -11.13
C ALA A 352 7.38 -4.47 -11.59
N SER A 353 7.31 -3.26 -10.98
CA SER A 353 8.26 -2.18 -11.26
C SER A 353 9.70 -2.60 -10.93
N ALA A 354 9.92 -3.30 -9.81
CA ALA A 354 11.23 -3.79 -9.42
C ALA A 354 11.78 -4.85 -10.40
N LEU A 355 10.94 -5.75 -10.90
CA LEU A 355 11.35 -6.74 -11.91
C LEU A 355 11.76 -6.07 -13.23
N VAL A 356 10.97 -5.09 -13.71
CA VAL A 356 11.30 -4.31 -14.92
C VAL A 356 12.61 -3.54 -14.73
N THR A 357 12.77 -2.89 -13.58
CA THR A 357 14.00 -2.15 -13.25
C THR A 357 15.23 -3.07 -13.20
N PHE A 358 15.07 -4.29 -12.65
CA PHE A 358 16.14 -5.28 -12.69
C PHE A 358 16.56 -5.61 -14.12
N ASP A 359 15.62 -5.83 -15.04
CA ASP A 359 15.92 -6.14 -16.45
C ASP A 359 16.69 -5.00 -17.13
N GLU A 360 16.41 -3.75 -16.78
CA GLU A 360 17.12 -2.57 -17.28
C GLU A 360 18.55 -2.50 -16.73
N VAL A 361 18.72 -2.73 -15.43
CA VAL A 361 20.03 -2.76 -14.76
C VAL A 361 20.89 -3.90 -15.32
N ALA A 362 20.32 -5.09 -15.51
CA ALA A 362 21.02 -6.25 -16.05
C ALA A 362 21.56 -6.00 -17.48
N ARG A 363 20.74 -5.38 -18.35
CA ARG A 363 21.15 -5.01 -19.71
C ARG A 363 22.29 -3.99 -19.70
N THR A 364 22.23 -3.00 -18.82
CA THR A 364 23.25 -1.97 -18.71
C THR A 364 24.58 -2.55 -18.18
N THR A 365 24.51 -3.43 -17.19
CA THR A 365 25.68 -4.10 -16.61
C THR A 365 26.37 -5.00 -17.65
N ALA A 366 25.61 -5.76 -18.44
CA ALA A 366 26.17 -6.60 -19.51
C ALA A 366 26.86 -5.78 -20.61
N ALA A 367 26.30 -4.62 -20.97
CA ALA A 367 26.87 -3.72 -21.98
C ALA A 367 28.19 -3.05 -21.54
N VAL A 368 28.44 -2.90 -20.24
CA VAL A 368 29.69 -2.35 -19.69
C VAL A 368 30.78 -3.42 -19.56
N ALA A 369 30.42 -4.72 -19.47
CA ALA A 369 31.33 -5.85 -19.35
C ALA A 369 31.79 -6.36 -20.71
N SER A 370 31.15 -5.98 -21.82
CA SER A 370 31.50 -6.30 -23.20
C SER A 370 32.42 -5.21 -23.82
#